data_26e84cd9935ade0d6c4fe84392921553
#
_entry.id   26e84cd9935ade0d6c4fe84392921553
#
_cell.length_a   1.000
_cell.length_b   1.000
_cell.length_c   1.000
_cell.angle_alpha   90.00
_cell.angle_beta   90.00
_cell.angle_gamma   90.00
#
_symmetry.space_group_name_H-M   'P 1'
#
loop_
_entity.id
_entity.type
_entity.pdbx_description
1 polymer ?
#
loop_
_entity_poly.entity_id
_entity_poly.type
_entity_poly.pdbx_seq_one_letter_code
_entity_poly.pdbx_strand_id
1 'polypeptide(L)'
;VGAIRKGRGIHPVAKLKRELGSVAKSLFSYALAKDILGERNSFSKTDPDATMMHMKYDYYNHTNVFKPGYNVQIGVNNGYIAYSYISPDVNDTKTAIPFLEGYRNQFGDDPKMVVTDAGYGSFENYAYAQLHQIQAILKYPGYQKKKEKVKEKNQFQLMHMKRNGEGTPICPQGYDFEIEKIRVDMKTGVPRTTIHYRNQHCENCPLRSRCTTSKKGRSARISPQLEKYQKEVDAYLETEEGKRRMAQRSSEAEGAFGDIKKNFGYSLLRRRGESGVRVELGLVILGYNLRHYHRQRTK
;
A
#
# COMPACT_ATOMS: atom_id res chain seq x y z
N VAL A 1 -17.58 48.85 52.81
CA VAL A 1 -16.81 47.59 52.83
C VAL A 1 -17.72 46.49 52.29
N GLY A 2 -17.58 46.14 50.98
CA GLY A 2 -18.41 45.17 50.30
C GLY A 2 -17.98 43.76 50.69
N ALA A 3 -18.89 42.99 51.27
CA ALA A 3 -18.69 41.55 51.55
C ALA A 3 -18.59 40.76 50.26
N ILE A 4 -17.43 40.23 49.95
CA ILE A 4 -17.21 39.27 48.87
C ILE A 4 -18.01 38.00 49.20
N ARG A 5 -19.12 37.75 48.54
CA ARG A 5 -19.84 36.45 48.61
C ARG A 5 -18.93 35.37 48.10
N LYS A 6 -18.38 34.54 48.99
CA LYS A 6 -17.73 33.27 48.63
C LYS A 6 -18.76 32.41 47.86
N GLY A 7 -18.50 32.16 46.57
CA GLY A 7 -19.34 31.27 45.79
C GLY A 7 -19.45 29.91 46.47
N ARG A 8 -20.67 29.35 46.56
CA ARG A 8 -20.90 28.00 47.10
C ARG A 8 -20.11 26.99 46.25
N GLY A 9 -19.08 26.41 46.83
CA GLY A 9 -18.33 25.34 46.20
C GLY A 9 -19.27 24.17 45.85
N ILE A 10 -19.02 23.51 44.71
CA ILE A 10 -19.81 22.34 44.27
C ILE A 10 -19.62 21.23 45.32
N HIS A 11 -20.73 20.64 45.79
CA HIS A 11 -20.70 19.54 46.74
C HIS A 11 -19.84 18.37 46.20
N PRO A 12 -18.93 17.77 47.02
CA PRO A 12 -18.00 16.72 46.53
C PRO A 12 -18.67 15.58 45.77
N VAL A 13 -19.84 15.11 46.21
CA VAL A 13 -20.61 14.05 45.53
C VAL A 13 -21.11 14.53 44.17
N ALA A 14 -21.55 15.77 44.05
CA ALA A 14 -21.99 16.33 42.78
C ALA A 14 -20.81 16.50 41.79
N LYS A 15 -19.64 16.85 42.31
CA LYS A 15 -18.39 16.90 41.53
C LYS A 15 -18.00 15.52 41.03
N LEU A 16 -17.99 14.52 41.89
CA LEU A 16 -17.69 13.11 41.50
C LEU A 16 -18.68 12.57 40.49
N LYS A 17 -19.98 12.79 40.66
CA LYS A 17 -21.02 12.39 39.70
C LYS A 17 -20.78 12.99 38.31
N ARG A 18 -20.39 14.27 38.26
CA ARG A 18 -20.05 14.98 37.00
C ARG A 18 -18.82 14.39 36.32
N GLU A 19 -17.77 14.11 37.11
CA GLU A 19 -16.52 13.52 36.65
C GLU A 19 -16.77 12.11 36.12
N LEU A 20 -17.48 11.23 36.84
CA LEU A 20 -17.86 9.89 36.39
C LEU A 20 -18.71 9.93 35.12
N GLY A 21 -19.68 10.87 35.04
CA GLY A 21 -20.49 11.04 33.82
C GLY A 21 -19.64 11.49 32.61
N SER A 22 -18.63 12.33 32.84
CA SER A 22 -17.68 12.73 31.77
C SER A 22 -16.81 11.55 31.32
N VAL A 23 -16.29 10.77 32.26
CA VAL A 23 -15.49 9.58 31.96
C VAL A 23 -16.33 8.54 31.20
N ALA A 24 -17.55 8.28 31.62
CA ALA A 24 -18.46 7.35 30.95
C ALA A 24 -18.74 7.77 29.49
N LYS A 25 -19.00 9.06 29.25
CA LYS A 25 -19.17 9.62 27.90
C LYS A 25 -17.90 9.45 27.04
N SER A 26 -16.74 9.69 27.63
CA SER A 26 -15.47 9.53 26.93
C SER A 26 -15.21 8.06 26.56
N LEU A 27 -15.46 7.12 27.49
CA LEU A 27 -15.34 5.69 27.22
C LEU A 27 -16.27 5.22 26.09
N PHE A 28 -17.53 5.68 26.11
CA PHE A 28 -18.47 5.39 25.05
C PHE A 28 -17.99 5.93 23.69
N SER A 29 -17.50 7.19 23.66
CA SER A 29 -16.96 7.78 22.43
C SER A 29 -15.72 7.05 21.92
N TYR A 30 -14.86 6.55 22.80
CA TYR A 30 -13.69 5.76 22.41
C TYR A 30 -14.08 4.37 21.87
N ALA A 31 -15.08 3.71 22.47
CA ALA A 31 -15.61 2.45 21.95
C ALA A 31 -16.14 2.64 20.53
N LEU A 32 -16.99 3.65 20.31
CA LEU A 32 -17.51 3.98 18.98
C LEU A 32 -16.38 4.30 17.98
N ALA A 33 -15.41 5.10 18.41
CA ALA A 33 -14.26 5.44 17.56
C ALA A 33 -13.43 4.19 17.19
N LYS A 34 -13.30 3.23 18.11
CA LYS A 34 -12.62 1.96 17.86
C LYS A 34 -13.36 1.10 16.83
N ASP A 35 -14.67 1.05 16.90
CA ASP A 35 -15.51 0.32 15.93
C ASP A 35 -15.40 0.94 14.54
N ILE A 36 -15.49 2.26 14.43
CA ILE A 36 -15.29 3.01 13.17
C ILE A 36 -13.87 2.80 12.61
N LEU A 37 -12.86 2.80 13.48
CA LEU A 37 -11.46 2.65 13.08
C LEU A 37 -11.20 1.28 12.43
N GLY A 38 -11.77 0.19 12.99
CA GLY A 38 -11.49 -1.17 12.56
C GLY A 38 -9.99 -1.45 12.58
N GLU A 39 -9.44 -1.95 11.47
CA GLU A 39 -8.00 -2.22 11.30
C GLU A 39 -7.19 -1.01 10.78
N ARG A 40 -7.83 0.13 10.54
CA ARG A 40 -7.16 1.35 10.05
C ARG A 40 -6.37 2.04 11.17
N ASN A 41 -5.35 2.78 10.81
CA ASN A 41 -4.56 3.58 11.77
C ASN A 41 -5.22 4.91 12.14
N SER A 42 -6.19 5.36 11.35
CA SER A 42 -6.89 6.62 11.55
C SER A 42 -8.19 6.67 10.75
N PHE A 43 -9.09 7.56 11.15
CA PHE A 43 -10.26 7.96 10.36
C PHE A 43 -10.50 9.45 10.53
N SER A 44 -11.29 10.04 9.63
CA SER A 44 -11.66 11.45 9.73
C SER A 44 -12.97 11.61 10.53
N LYS A 45 -13.02 12.56 11.45
CA LYS A 45 -14.26 12.89 12.18
C LYS A 45 -15.37 13.42 11.27
N THR A 46 -15.02 14.03 10.14
CA THR A 46 -15.97 14.61 9.16
C THR A 46 -16.35 13.65 8.06
N ASP A 47 -15.61 12.57 7.90
CA ASP A 47 -15.86 11.47 6.95
C ASP A 47 -15.31 10.17 7.54
N PRO A 48 -16.11 9.44 8.35
CA PRO A 48 -15.65 8.24 9.06
C PRO A 48 -15.14 7.13 8.14
N ASP A 49 -15.58 7.09 6.88
CA ASP A 49 -15.12 6.11 5.89
C ASP A 49 -13.73 6.46 5.33
N ALA A 50 -13.33 7.73 5.39
CA ALA A 50 -12.03 8.18 4.92
C ALA A 50 -10.92 7.96 5.94
N THR A 51 -9.73 7.63 5.45
CA THR A 51 -8.50 7.53 6.26
C THR A 51 -7.66 8.81 6.11
N MET A 52 -6.96 9.22 7.16
CA MET A 52 -6.02 10.33 7.07
C MET A 52 -4.78 9.89 6.31
N MET A 53 -4.59 10.42 5.10
CA MET A 53 -3.51 10.06 4.19
C MET A 53 -2.53 11.20 4.01
N HIS A 54 -1.25 10.87 3.90
CA HIS A 54 -0.21 11.83 3.55
C HIS A 54 -0.28 12.16 2.06
N MET A 55 -0.67 13.40 1.74
CA MET A 55 -0.77 13.86 0.36
C MET A 55 0.62 14.25 -0.15
N LYS A 56 1.10 13.60 -1.21
CA LYS A 56 2.37 13.99 -1.86
C LYS A 56 2.34 15.41 -2.40
N TYR A 57 1.17 15.85 -2.84
CA TYR A 57 0.93 17.18 -3.34
C TYR A 57 -0.50 17.62 -3.01
N ASP A 58 -0.62 18.76 -2.37
CA ASP A 58 -1.90 19.41 -2.15
C ASP A 58 -2.12 20.44 -3.25
N TYR A 59 -2.98 20.12 -4.20
CA TYR A 59 -3.26 20.96 -5.38
C TYR A 59 -3.88 22.32 -5.03
N TYR A 60 -4.43 22.47 -3.83
CA TYR A 60 -5.02 23.74 -3.40
C TYR A 60 -4.01 24.65 -2.68
N ASN A 61 -3.30 24.09 -1.71
CA ASN A 61 -2.43 24.87 -0.84
C ASN A 61 -0.95 24.65 -1.15
N HIS A 62 -0.63 23.79 -2.10
CA HIS A 62 0.73 23.38 -2.47
C HIS A 62 1.57 22.88 -1.29
N THR A 63 0.90 22.26 -0.31
CA THR A 63 1.52 21.73 0.90
C THR A 63 1.48 20.21 0.92
N ASN A 64 2.40 19.62 1.68
CA ASN A 64 2.51 18.17 1.86
C ASN A 64 1.94 17.81 3.24
N VAL A 65 0.62 17.71 3.34
CA VAL A 65 -0.10 17.53 4.60
C VAL A 65 -0.93 16.26 4.62
N PHE A 66 -1.32 15.83 5.83
CA PHE A 66 -2.31 14.78 6.02
C PHE A 66 -3.72 15.33 5.80
N LYS A 67 -4.49 14.66 4.93
CA LYS A 67 -5.90 14.97 4.67
C LYS A 67 -6.73 13.69 4.67
N PRO A 68 -8.04 13.80 4.95
CA PRO A 68 -8.97 12.70 4.70
C PRO A 68 -8.92 12.32 3.22
N GLY A 69 -8.80 11.03 2.93
CA GLY A 69 -8.70 10.56 1.56
C GLY A 69 -9.11 9.11 1.41
N TYR A 70 -9.34 8.76 0.17
CA TYR A 70 -9.57 7.40 -0.30
C TYR A 70 -8.46 7.01 -1.28
N ASN A 71 -8.05 5.76 -1.22
CA ASN A 71 -7.16 5.19 -2.23
C ASN A 71 -8.02 4.72 -3.41
N VAL A 72 -7.89 5.41 -4.53
CA VAL A 72 -8.66 5.11 -5.75
C VAL A 72 -7.81 4.29 -6.70
N GLN A 73 -8.29 3.10 -7.03
CA GLN A 73 -7.72 2.20 -8.03
C GLN A 73 -8.54 2.27 -9.30
N ILE A 74 -7.88 2.29 -10.46
CA ILE A 74 -8.53 2.21 -11.77
C ILE A 74 -7.88 1.13 -12.62
N GLY A 75 -8.71 0.34 -13.30
CA GLY A 75 -8.30 -0.58 -14.35
C GLY A 75 -8.55 0.05 -15.71
N VAL A 76 -7.48 0.27 -16.48
CA VAL A 76 -7.55 0.89 -17.80
C VAL A 76 -7.24 -0.16 -18.86
N ASN A 77 -8.04 -0.20 -19.91
CA ASN A 77 -7.84 -1.06 -21.06
C ASN A 77 -8.14 -0.29 -22.36
N ASN A 78 -7.19 -0.22 -23.26
CA ASN A 78 -7.27 0.53 -24.51
C ASN A 78 -7.69 2.00 -24.30
N GLY A 79 -7.20 2.61 -23.23
CA GLY A 79 -7.50 4.00 -22.87
C GLY A 79 -8.84 4.22 -22.15
N TYR A 80 -9.71 3.21 -22.04
CA TYR A 80 -10.95 3.28 -21.27
C TYR A 80 -10.75 2.81 -19.84
N ILE A 81 -11.33 3.52 -18.87
CA ILE A 81 -11.41 3.04 -17.49
C ILE A 81 -12.53 2.01 -17.43
N ALA A 82 -12.16 0.73 -17.37
CA ALA A 82 -13.10 -0.38 -17.34
C ALA A 82 -13.66 -0.63 -15.94
N TYR A 83 -12.85 -0.46 -14.90
CA TYR A 83 -13.26 -0.70 -13.52
C TYR A 83 -12.56 0.26 -12.57
N SER A 84 -13.21 0.57 -11.46
CA SER A 84 -12.62 1.35 -10.37
C SER A 84 -12.99 0.78 -9.01
N TYR A 85 -12.06 0.89 -8.08
CA TYR A 85 -12.22 0.48 -6.70
C TYR A 85 -11.78 1.60 -5.76
N ILE A 86 -12.54 1.82 -4.68
CA ILE A 86 -12.26 2.81 -3.66
C ILE A 86 -11.95 2.08 -2.37
N SER A 87 -10.83 2.40 -1.76
CA SER A 87 -10.39 1.80 -0.49
C SER A 87 -10.05 2.86 0.54
N PRO A 88 -10.34 2.63 1.82
CA PRO A 88 -9.78 3.40 2.92
C PRO A 88 -8.32 3.02 3.22
N ASP A 89 -7.80 1.92 2.67
CA ASP A 89 -6.42 1.49 2.87
C ASP A 89 -5.44 2.41 2.14
N VAL A 90 -4.43 2.88 2.87
CA VAL A 90 -3.38 3.75 2.31
C VAL A 90 -2.40 2.97 1.43
N ASN A 91 -2.30 1.66 1.64
CA ASN A 91 -1.31 0.80 0.99
C ASN A 91 -1.92 0.05 -0.21
N ASP A 92 -1.37 0.27 -1.39
CA ASP A 92 -1.82 -0.35 -2.64
C ASP A 92 -1.72 -1.89 -2.63
N THR A 93 -0.80 -2.47 -1.87
CA THR A 93 -0.71 -3.94 -1.75
C THR A 93 -2.00 -4.59 -1.25
N LYS A 94 -2.77 -3.89 -0.42
CA LYS A 94 -4.03 -4.40 0.12
C LYS A 94 -5.22 -4.21 -0.81
N THR A 95 -5.09 -3.37 -1.84
CA THR A 95 -6.20 -3.02 -2.72
C THR A 95 -6.31 -3.90 -3.96
N ALA A 96 -5.25 -4.65 -4.32
CA ALA A 96 -5.23 -5.47 -5.53
C ALA A 96 -6.28 -6.60 -5.51
N ILE A 97 -6.32 -7.39 -4.45
CA ILE A 97 -7.26 -8.51 -4.33
C ILE A 97 -8.71 -8.01 -4.34
N PRO A 98 -9.13 -7.07 -3.48
CA PRO A 98 -10.49 -6.51 -3.53
C PRO A 98 -10.84 -5.87 -4.87
N PHE A 99 -9.88 -5.25 -5.55
CA PHE A 99 -10.07 -4.73 -6.91
C PHE A 99 -10.40 -5.86 -7.91
N LEU A 100 -9.63 -6.96 -7.90
CA LEU A 100 -9.82 -8.09 -8.80
C LEU A 100 -11.13 -8.83 -8.51
N GLU A 101 -11.48 -9.03 -7.24
CA GLU A 101 -12.75 -9.61 -6.83
C GLU A 101 -13.95 -8.74 -7.27
N GLY A 102 -13.85 -7.42 -7.09
CA GLY A 102 -14.88 -6.51 -7.55
C GLY A 102 -15.00 -6.48 -9.08
N TYR A 103 -13.87 -6.55 -9.80
CA TYR A 103 -13.85 -6.69 -11.26
C TYR A 103 -14.58 -7.96 -11.69
N ARG A 104 -14.24 -9.14 -11.11
CA ARG A 104 -14.90 -10.40 -11.39
C ARG A 104 -16.39 -10.37 -11.08
N ASN A 105 -16.78 -9.77 -9.96
CA ASN A 105 -18.20 -9.64 -9.60
C ASN A 105 -18.99 -8.79 -10.60
N GLN A 106 -18.35 -7.78 -11.22
CA GLN A 106 -18.99 -6.93 -12.21
C GLN A 106 -19.05 -7.55 -13.60
N PHE A 107 -17.99 -8.26 -14.02
CA PHE A 107 -17.86 -8.77 -15.40
C PHE A 107 -18.09 -10.27 -15.51
N GLY A 108 -18.22 -10.99 -14.42
CA GLY A 108 -18.45 -12.44 -14.39
C GLY A 108 -17.19 -13.29 -14.56
N ASP A 109 -16.03 -12.68 -14.82
CA ASP A 109 -14.77 -13.38 -15.08
C ASP A 109 -13.56 -12.57 -14.58
N ASP A 110 -12.46 -13.23 -14.33
CA ASP A 110 -11.19 -12.59 -13.97
C ASP A 110 -10.51 -11.99 -15.21
N PRO A 111 -9.72 -10.90 -15.07
CA PRO A 111 -8.95 -10.36 -16.18
C PRO A 111 -7.85 -11.35 -16.58
N LYS A 112 -7.64 -11.58 -17.89
CA LYS A 112 -6.58 -12.48 -18.37
C LYS A 112 -5.17 -12.03 -17.98
N MET A 113 -4.96 -10.71 -17.96
CA MET A 113 -3.67 -10.11 -17.64
C MET A 113 -3.85 -8.84 -16.83
N VAL A 114 -2.98 -8.63 -15.84
CA VAL A 114 -2.90 -7.40 -15.05
C VAL A 114 -1.47 -6.90 -15.00
N VAL A 115 -1.26 -5.62 -15.30
CA VAL A 115 0.04 -4.96 -15.24
C VAL A 115 -0.03 -3.79 -14.26
N THR A 116 0.79 -3.82 -13.22
CA THR A 116 0.76 -2.78 -12.17
C THR A 116 2.13 -2.15 -11.93
N ASP A 117 2.15 -1.11 -11.11
CA ASP A 117 3.39 -0.53 -10.60
C ASP A 117 3.98 -1.32 -9.40
N ALA A 118 5.02 -0.75 -8.78
CA ALA A 118 5.74 -1.42 -7.70
C ALA A 118 4.97 -1.46 -6.36
N GLY A 119 3.85 -0.77 -6.23
CA GLY A 119 3.03 -0.76 -5.03
C GLY A 119 2.29 -2.08 -4.76
N TYR A 120 2.13 -2.91 -5.79
CA TYR A 120 1.27 -4.10 -5.73
C TYR A 120 2.00 -5.43 -5.57
N GLY A 121 3.31 -5.47 -5.74
CA GLY A 121 4.11 -6.71 -5.72
C GLY A 121 4.26 -7.29 -4.31
N SER A 122 3.29 -8.07 -3.86
CA SER A 122 3.31 -8.81 -2.60
C SER A 122 3.10 -10.31 -2.84
N PHE A 123 3.48 -11.13 -1.86
CA PHE A 123 3.25 -12.58 -1.94
C PHE A 123 1.76 -12.89 -2.13
N GLU A 124 0.92 -12.22 -1.35
CA GLU A 124 -0.53 -12.40 -1.35
C GLU A 124 -1.12 -12.13 -2.74
N ASN A 125 -0.69 -11.04 -3.39
CA ASN A 125 -1.20 -10.66 -4.71
C ASN A 125 -0.72 -11.61 -5.81
N TYR A 126 0.54 -12.07 -5.75
CA TYR A 126 1.02 -13.10 -6.70
C TYR A 126 0.32 -14.43 -6.52
N ALA A 127 0.14 -14.88 -5.26
CA ALA A 127 -0.54 -16.13 -4.95
C ALA A 127 -2.00 -16.10 -5.41
N TYR A 128 -2.71 -15.00 -5.17
CA TYR A 128 -4.08 -14.79 -5.64
C TYR A 128 -4.15 -14.87 -7.17
N ALA A 129 -3.29 -14.14 -7.86
CA ALA A 129 -3.25 -14.15 -9.32
C ALA A 129 -2.97 -15.54 -9.89
N GLN A 130 -2.07 -16.31 -9.27
CA GLN A 130 -1.78 -17.69 -9.68
C GLN A 130 -3.00 -18.60 -9.49
N LEU A 131 -3.70 -18.54 -8.34
CA LEU A 131 -4.90 -19.32 -8.07
C LEU A 131 -6.03 -19.02 -9.08
N HIS A 132 -6.14 -17.78 -9.51
CA HIS A 132 -7.14 -17.31 -10.46
C HIS A 132 -6.67 -17.34 -11.93
N GLN A 133 -5.51 -17.94 -12.20
CA GLN A 133 -4.92 -18.04 -13.55
C GLN A 133 -4.76 -16.69 -14.27
N ILE A 134 -4.58 -15.63 -13.49
CA ILE A 134 -4.34 -14.27 -13.98
C ILE A 134 -2.84 -14.11 -14.29
N GLN A 135 -2.49 -13.72 -15.50
CA GLN A 135 -1.10 -13.33 -15.80
C GLN A 135 -0.79 -11.98 -15.13
N ALA A 136 -0.15 -12.03 -13.97
CA ALA A 136 0.10 -10.86 -13.14
C ALA A 136 1.53 -10.35 -13.30
N ILE A 137 1.68 -9.19 -13.92
CA ILE A 137 2.95 -8.48 -14.08
C ILE A 137 2.98 -7.36 -13.05
N LEU A 138 3.16 -7.76 -11.79
CA LEU A 138 3.18 -6.85 -10.66
C LEU A 138 4.64 -6.50 -10.35
N LYS A 139 5.05 -5.26 -10.63
CA LYS A 139 6.32 -4.79 -10.10
C LYS A 139 6.30 -4.83 -8.57
N TYR A 140 7.46 -4.95 -7.96
CA TYR A 140 7.59 -5.06 -6.50
C TYR A 140 8.50 -3.96 -5.94
N PRO A 141 8.33 -3.60 -4.67
CA PRO A 141 9.20 -2.64 -4.01
C PRO A 141 10.67 -3.06 -4.10
N GLY A 142 11.52 -2.15 -4.55
CA GLY A 142 12.95 -2.44 -4.72
C GLY A 142 13.34 -2.95 -6.12
N TYR A 143 12.41 -3.18 -7.04
CA TYR A 143 12.72 -3.60 -8.43
C TYR A 143 13.81 -2.74 -9.09
N GLN A 144 13.69 -1.43 -9.02
CA GLN A 144 14.70 -0.52 -9.57
C GLN A 144 16.04 -0.60 -8.82
N LYS A 145 15.97 -0.64 -7.48
CA LYS A 145 17.16 -0.75 -6.63
C LYS A 145 17.95 -2.03 -6.87
N LYS A 146 17.25 -3.13 -7.19
CA LYS A 146 17.89 -4.41 -7.53
C LYS A 146 18.73 -4.34 -8.80
N LYS A 147 18.34 -3.48 -9.76
CA LYS A 147 19.06 -3.25 -11.03
C LYS A 147 20.21 -2.24 -10.90
N GLU A 148 20.30 -1.51 -9.79
CA GLU A 148 21.40 -0.59 -9.55
C GLU A 148 22.72 -1.34 -9.37
N LYS A 149 23.81 -0.76 -9.86
CA LYS A 149 25.16 -1.30 -9.60
C LYS A 149 25.44 -1.32 -8.11
N VAL A 150 26.03 -2.42 -7.63
CA VAL A 150 26.46 -2.54 -6.24
C VAL A 150 27.55 -1.49 -5.97
N LYS A 151 27.26 -0.61 -5.02
CA LYS A 151 28.16 0.44 -4.53
C LYS A 151 28.46 0.20 -3.07
N GLU A 152 29.48 0.84 -2.56
CA GLU A 152 29.88 0.72 -1.15
C GLU A 152 28.72 1.01 -0.19
N LYS A 153 27.86 1.98 -0.50
CA LYS A 153 26.71 2.36 0.34
C LYS A 153 25.53 1.37 0.32
N ASN A 154 25.39 0.56 -0.74
CA ASN A 154 24.23 -0.33 -0.90
C ASN A 154 24.59 -1.83 -0.82
N GLN A 155 25.86 -2.19 -0.69
CA GLN A 155 26.33 -3.57 -0.54
C GLN A 155 25.73 -4.32 0.66
N PHE A 156 25.27 -3.57 1.68
CA PHE A 156 24.64 -4.12 2.88
C PHE A 156 23.16 -4.46 2.69
N GLN A 157 22.55 -4.12 1.56
CA GLN A 157 21.17 -4.48 1.26
C GLN A 157 21.08 -5.92 0.80
N LEU A 158 20.11 -6.68 1.34
CA LEU A 158 19.97 -8.12 1.07
C LEU A 158 19.90 -8.45 -0.43
N MET A 159 19.27 -7.57 -1.23
CA MET A 159 19.16 -7.73 -2.68
C MET A 159 20.49 -7.67 -3.43
N HIS A 160 21.51 -7.10 -2.82
CA HIS A 160 22.87 -6.97 -3.39
C HIS A 160 23.88 -7.93 -2.76
N MET A 161 23.50 -8.68 -1.74
CA MET A 161 24.36 -9.70 -1.13
C MET A 161 24.50 -10.89 -2.07
N LYS A 162 25.70 -11.44 -2.13
CA LYS A 162 25.95 -12.70 -2.82
C LYS A 162 25.18 -13.83 -2.11
N ARG A 163 24.98 -14.93 -2.82
CA ARG A 163 24.37 -16.16 -2.31
C ARG A 163 25.34 -17.30 -2.51
N ASN A 164 25.35 -18.25 -1.58
CA ASN A 164 26.06 -19.53 -1.78
C ASN A 164 25.22 -20.47 -2.66
N GLY A 165 25.73 -21.69 -2.91
CA GLY A 165 25.05 -22.70 -3.76
C GLY A 165 23.67 -23.12 -3.26
N GLU A 166 23.37 -22.94 -1.97
CA GLU A 166 22.09 -23.26 -1.34
C GLU A 166 21.13 -22.04 -1.31
N GLY A 167 21.56 -20.89 -1.84
CA GLY A 167 20.78 -19.66 -1.86
C GLY A 167 20.84 -18.84 -0.55
N THR A 168 21.70 -19.25 0.40
CA THR A 168 21.91 -18.52 1.65
C THR A 168 22.67 -17.23 1.41
N PRO A 169 22.28 -16.09 2.02
CA PRO A 169 23.00 -14.84 1.85
C PRO A 169 24.42 -14.92 2.42
N ILE A 170 25.35 -14.24 1.75
CA ILE A 170 26.73 -14.05 2.19
C ILE A 170 26.91 -12.56 2.51
N CYS A 171 27.41 -12.25 3.71
CA CYS A 171 27.64 -10.86 4.08
C CYS A 171 28.83 -10.25 3.31
N PRO A 172 29.01 -8.92 3.27
CA PRO A 172 30.13 -8.28 2.57
C PRO A 172 31.52 -8.68 3.07
N GLN A 173 31.62 -9.27 4.28
CA GLN A 173 32.88 -9.84 4.82
C GLN A 173 33.10 -11.33 4.41
N GLY A 174 32.18 -11.91 3.63
CA GLY A 174 32.30 -13.27 3.13
C GLY A 174 31.76 -14.37 4.06
N TYR A 175 31.08 -14.02 5.15
CA TYR A 175 30.44 -14.98 6.05
C TYR A 175 29.04 -15.32 5.63
N ASP A 176 28.68 -16.59 5.61
CA ASP A 176 27.31 -17.05 5.38
C ASP A 176 26.41 -16.67 6.55
N PHE A 177 25.14 -16.47 6.25
CA PHE A 177 24.12 -16.36 7.28
C PHE A 177 23.65 -17.76 7.69
N GLU A 178 23.32 -17.94 8.95
CA GLU A 178 22.75 -19.16 9.48
C GLU A 178 21.23 -19.07 9.58
N ILE A 179 20.53 -20.19 9.41
CA ILE A 179 19.07 -20.25 9.57
C ILE A 179 18.75 -20.16 11.07
N GLU A 180 18.08 -19.09 11.47
CA GLU A 180 17.61 -18.89 12.84
C GLU A 180 16.27 -19.60 13.07
N LYS A 181 15.36 -19.51 12.10
CA LYS A 181 14.06 -20.20 12.12
C LYS A 181 13.40 -20.19 10.74
N ILE A 182 12.53 -21.16 10.54
CA ILE A 182 11.63 -21.24 9.39
C ILE A 182 10.20 -21.06 9.90
N ARG A 183 9.43 -20.22 9.20
CA ARG A 183 8.01 -20.04 9.44
C ARG A 183 7.24 -20.41 8.18
N VAL A 184 6.12 -21.11 8.37
CA VAL A 184 5.15 -21.36 7.31
C VAL A 184 3.83 -20.77 7.78
N ASP A 185 3.26 -19.86 6.99
CA ASP A 185 1.94 -19.28 7.23
C ASP A 185 1.10 -19.38 5.96
N MET A 186 -0.22 -19.51 6.14
CA MET A 186 -1.15 -19.52 5.00
C MET A 186 -1.46 -18.09 4.60
N LYS A 187 -1.27 -17.77 3.33
CA LYS A 187 -1.59 -16.48 2.75
C LYS A 187 -2.42 -16.66 1.49
N THR A 188 -3.64 -16.14 1.49
CA THR A 188 -4.54 -16.23 0.34
C THR A 188 -4.73 -17.69 -0.13
N GLY A 189 -4.85 -18.62 0.83
CA GLY A 189 -4.99 -20.06 0.52
C GLY A 189 -3.70 -20.77 0.10
N VAL A 190 -2.56 -20.09 0.02
CA VAL A 190 -1.27 -20.64 -0.40
C VAL A 190 -0.28 -20.62 0.76
N PRO A 191 0.45 -21.74 1.03
CA PRO A 191 1.49 -21.75 2.06
C PRO A 191 2.67 -20.87 1.64
N ARG A 192 3.06 -19.96 2.54
CA ARG A 192 4.23 -19.09 2.41
C ARG A 192 5.30 -19.52 3.39
N THR A 193 6.44 -19.95 2.88
CA THR A 193 7.63 -20.18 3.69
C THR A 193 8.44 -18.91 3.83
N THR A 194 8.81 -18.57 5.05
CA THR A 194 9.72 -17.45 5.35
C THR A 194 10.89 -17.99 6.18
N ILE A 195 12.07 -17.89 5.61
CA ILE A 195 13.32 -18.30 6.26
C ILE A 195 13.95 -17.06 6.91
N HIS A 196 14.16 -17.13 8.19
CA HIS A 196 14.86 -16.11 8.96
C HIS A 196 16.30 -16.51 9.13
N TYR A 197 17.19 -15.68 8.68
CA TYR A 197 18.62 -15.85 8.77
C TYR A 197 19.23 -14.85 9.74
N ARG A 198 20.32 -15.23 10.38
CA ARG A 198 21.16 -14.37 11.21
C ARG A 198 22.63 -14.61 10.91
N ASN A 199 23.41 -13.56 10.90
CA ASN A 199 24.85 -13.66 10.80
C ASN A 199 25.44 -13.58 12.21
N GLN A 200 26.19 -14.61 12.61
CA GLN A 200 26.82 -14.72 13.95
C GLN A 200 28.13 -13.96 14.03
N HIS A 201 28.76 -13.63 12.91
CA HIS A 201 30.10 -13.02 12.84
C HIS A 201 30.07 -11.48 12.88
N CYS A 202 29.07 -10.89 13.56
CA CYS A 202 28.88 -9.43 13.58
C CYS A 202 29.54 -8.75 14.79
N GLU A 203 29.96 -9.46 15.81
CA GLU A 203 30.38 -8.86 17.10
C GLU A 203 31.61 -7.96 16.93
N ASN A 204 32.67 -8.44 16.31
CA ASN A 204 33.92 -7.71 16.06
C ASN A 204 34.09 -7.32 14.59
N CYS A 205 33.00 -7.21 13.85
CA CYS A 205 33.04 -6.91 12.43
C CYS A 205 33.38 -5.42 12.18
N PRO A 206 34.42 -5.11 11.39
CA PRO A 206 34.82 -3.72 11.12
C PRO A 206 33.75 -2.94 10.33
N LEU A 207 32.84 -3.63 9.63
CA LEU A 207 31.75 -3.02 8.88
C LEU A 207 30.45 -2.91 9.68
N ARG A 208 30.43 -3.31 10.96
CA ARG A 208 29.21 -3.39 11.76
C ARG A 208 28.45 -2.08 11.81
N SER A 209 29.12 -0.97 12.09
CA SER A 209 28.50 0.37 12.23
C SER A 209 27.75 0.83 10.96
N ARG A 210 28.23 0.37 9.79
CA ARG A 210 27.63 0.68 8.47
C ARG A 210 26.59 -0.35 8.03
N CYS A 211 26.64 -1.58 8.60
CA CYS A 211 25.83 -2.70 8.19
C CYS A 211 24.57 -2.88 9.04
N THR A 212 24.68 -2.79 10.37
CA THR A 212 23.55 -3.05 11.28
C THR A 212 23.70 -2.35 12.62
N THR A 213 22.58 -1.81 13.12
CA THR A 213 22.47 -1.27 14.48
C THR A 213 22.00 -2.31 15.50
N SER A 214 21.63 -3.50 15.04
CA SER A 214 21.12 -4.58 15.91
C SER A 214 22.22 -5.12 16.82
N LYS A 215 21.93 -5.21 18.12
CA LYS A 215 22.83 -5.84 19.12
C LYS A 215 23.09 -7.32 18.81
N LYS A 216 22.10 -8.02 18.25
CA LYS A 216 22.15 -9.45 17.90
C LYS A 216 22.75 -9.73 16.52
N GLY A 217 23.37 -8.75 15.85
CA GLY A 217 23.93 -8.89 14.52
C GLY A 217 22.91 -8.72 13.39
N ARG A 218 23.38 -8.84 12.14
CA ARG A 218 22.58 -8.68 10.93
C ARG A 218 21.61 -9.84 10.74
N SER A 219 20.35 -9.56 10.49
CA SER A 219 19.34 -10.55 10.12
C SER A 219 18.85 -10.33 8.69
N ALA A 220 18.38 -11.40 8.06
CA ALA A 220 17.71 -11.37 6.76
C ALA A 220 16.44 -12.24 6.81
N ARG A 221 15.46 -11.90 5.97
CA ARG A 221 14.24 -12.70 5.80
C ARG A 221 14.06 -12.95 4.32
N ILE A 222 13.88 -14.21 3.96
CA ILE A 222 13.74 -14.65 2.58
C ILE A 222 12.49 -15.53 2.48
N SER A 223 11.67 -15.28 1.49
CA SER A 223 10.59 -16.18 1.09
C SER A 223 10.94 -16.73 -0.30
N PRO A 224 11.31 -18.01 -0.41
CA PRO A 224 11.71 -18.61 -1.70
C PRO A 224 10.61 -18.51 -2.76
N GLN A 225 9.35 -18.69 -2.35
CA GLN A 225 8.22 -18.58 -3.26
C GLN A 225 8.04 -17.14 -3.78
N LEU A 226 8.20 -16.13 -2.91
CA LEU A 226 8.15 -14.73 -3.33
C LEU A 226 9.30 -14.39 -4.29
N GLU A 227 10.51 -14.87 -4.01
CA GLU A 227 11.65 -14.68 -4.90
C GLU A 227 11.42 -15.36 -6.27
N LYS A 228 10.74 -16.52 -6.29
CA LYS A 228 10.34 -17.17 -7.55
C LYS A 228 9.41 -16.28 -8.37
N TYR A 229 8.33 -15.77 -7.78
CA TYR A 229 7.42 -14.84 -8.45
C TYR A 229 8.15 -13.61 -8.99
N GLN A 230 9.03 -13.02 -8.18
CA GLN A 230 9.82 -11.86 -8.57
C GLN A 230 10.76 -12.16 -9.76
N LYS A 231 11.39 -13.34 -9.78
CA LYS A 231 12.23 -13.78 -10.90
C LYS A 231 11.42 -13.96 -12.19
N GLU A 232 10.22 -14.51 -12.11
CA GLU A 232 9.33 -14.67 -13.25
C GLU A 232 8.93 -13.29 -13.83
N VAL A 233 8.59 -12.34 -12.96
CA VAL A 233 8.31 -10.95 -13.36
C VAL A 233 9.53 -10.27 -13.96
N ASP A 234 10.71 -10.44 -13.34
CA ASP A 234 11.97 -9.90 -13.85
C ASP A 234 12.25 -10.41 -15.27
N ALA A 235 12.13 -11.73 -15.48
CA ALA A 235 12.34 -12.36 -16.78
C ALA A 235 11.33 -11.86 -17.84
N TYR A 236 10.06 -11.72 -17.47
CA TYR A 236 9.05 -11.19 -18.38
C TYR A 236 9.34 -9.73 -18.76
N LEU A 237 9.72 -8.89 -17.78
CA LEU A 237 10.03 -7.47 -18.02
C LEU A 237 11.30 -7.23 -18.84
N GLU A 238 12.17 -8.24 -19.00
CA GLU A 238 13.31 -8.19 -19.93
C GLU A 238 12.89 -8.41 -21.38
N THR A 239 11.75 -9.05 -21.64
CA THR A 239 11.23 -9.28 -22.99
C THR A 239 10.72 -7.98 -23.63
N GLU A 240 10.70 -7.93 -24.96
CA GLU A 240 10.14 -6.78 -25.70
C GLU A 240 8.64 -6.59 -25.39
N GLU A 241 7.89 -7.71 -25.25
CA GLU A 241 6.48 -7.66 -24.86
C GLU A 241 6.31 -7.07 -23.46
N GLY A 242 7.11 -7.50 -22.49
CA GLY A 242 7.07 -6.98 -21.11
C GLY A 242 7.38 -5.50 -21.04
N LYS A 243 8.38 -5.04 -21.79
CA LYS A 243 8.72 -3.61 -21.92
C LYS A 243 7.55 -2.82 -22.52
N ARG A 244 6.97 -3.33 -23.60
CA ARG A 244 5.82 -2.73 -24.28
C ARG A 244 4.61 -2.61 -23.35
N ARG A 245 4.25 -3.70 -22.63
CA ARG A 245 3.12 -3.70 -21.68
C ARG A 245 3.32 -2.73 -20.53
N MET A 246 4.54 -2.62 -20.02
CA MET A 246 4.85 -1.67 -18.96
C MET A 246 4.79 -0.21 -19.44
N ALA A 247 5.23 0.08 -20.66
CA ALA A 247 5.09 1.39 -21.27
C ALA A 247 3.61 1.74 -21.51
N GLN A 248 2.82 0.78 -22.01
CA GLN A 248 1.38 0.92 -22.19
C GLN A 248 0.68 1.23 -20.86
N ARG A 249 0.97 0.49 -19.78
CA ARG A 249 0.42 0.76 -18.45
C ARG A 249 0.70 2.20 -18.01
N SER A 250 1.95 2.65 -18.15
CA SER A 250 2.33 4.01 -17.75
C SER A 250 1.54 5.05 -18.55
N SER A 251 1.47 4.88 -19.86
CA SER A 251 0.72 5.78 -20.73
C SER A 251 -0.78 5.80 -20.42
N GLU A 252 -1.41 4.64 -20.25
CA GLU A 252 -2.84 4.53 -20.05
C GLU A 252 -3.29 4.92 -18.64
N ALA A 253 -2.71 4.30 -17.60
CA ALA A 253 -3.17 4.53 -16.22
C ALA A 253 -2.74 5.91 -15.70
N GLU A 254 -1.49 6.31 -15.92
CA GLU A 254 -1.02 7.63 -15.51
C GLU A 254 -1.65 8.73 -16.36
N GLY A 255 -1.88 8.46 -17.65
CA GLY A 255 -2.60 9.34 -18.56
C GLY A 255 -4.04 9.58 -18.10
N ALA A 256 -4.77 8.53 -17.73
CA ALA A 256 -6.14 8.65 -17.22
C ALA A 256 -6.20 9.50 -15.94
N PHE A 257 -5.34 9.23 -14.96
CA PHE A 257 -5.24 10.06 -13.76
C PHE A 257 -4.82 11.51 -14.06
N GLY A 258 -3.90 11.68 -15.00
CA GLY A 258 -3.46 13.01 -15.44
C GLY A 258 -4.58 13.81 -16.09
N ASP A 259 -5.35 13.19 -16.97
CA ASP A 259 -6.52 13.81 -17.61
C ASP A 259 -7.58 14.21 -16.57
N ILE A 260 -7.95 13.30 -15.66
CA ILE A 260 -8.94 13.56 -14.61
C ILE A 260 -8.47 14.71 -13.70
N LYS A 261 -7.24 14.64 -13.19
CA LYS A 261 -6.76 15.62 -12.20
C LYS A 261 -6.41 16.98 -12.80
N LYS A 262 -5.76 17.01 -13.98
CA LYS A 262 -5.27 18.24 -14.60
C LYS A 262 -6.25 18.81 -15.61
N ASN A 263 -6.69 18.02 -16.59
CA ASN A 263 -7.48 18.53 -17.71
C ASN A 263 -8.96 18.73 -17.34
N PHE A 264 -9.50 17.87 -16.44
CA PHE A 264 -10.86 18.07 -15.91
C PHE A 264 -10.86 18.92 -14.63
N GLY A 265 -9.68 19.25 -14.08
CA GLY A 265 -9.55 20.00 -12.83
C GLY A 265 -10.11 19.25 -11.60
N TYR A 266 -10.21 17.90 -11.70
CA TYR A 266 -10.83 17.07 -10.70
C TYR A 266 -9.78 16.49 -9.74
N SER A 267 -9.18 17.36 -8.94
CA SER A 267 -8.09 17.01 -8.02
C SER A 267 -8.57 16.64 -6.61
N LEU A 268 -9.82 16.91 -6.27
CA LEU A 268 -10.43 16.60 -4.97
C LEU A 268 -11.81 15.98 -5.15
N LEU A 269 -12.10 14.99 -4.30
CA LEU A 269 -13.45 14.45 -4.12
C LEU A 269 -14.29 15.45 -3.35
N ARG A 270 -15.52 15.70 -3.78
CA ARG A 270 -16.46 16.67 -3.20
C ARG A 270 -17.47 16.01 -2.28
N ARG A 271 -17.78 14.73 -2.50
CA ARG A 271 -18.68 13.93 -1.67
C ARG A 271 -17.92 13.31 -0.49
N ARG A 272 -18.66 12.96 0.54
CA ARG A 272 -18.22 12.25 1.72
C ARG A 272 -18.93 10.92 1.83
N GLY A 273 -18.31 9.99 2.56
CA GLY A 273 -18.77 8.62 2.68
C GLY A 273 -18.47 7.80 1.42
N GLU A 274 -18.15 6.54 1.59
CA GLU A 274 -17.77 5.64 0.49
C GLU A 274 -18.81 5.63 -0.63
N SER A 275 -20.10 5.53 -0.30
CA SER A 275 -21.18 5.50 -1.29
C SER A 275 -21.24 6.79 -2.12
N GLY A 276 -21.12 7.96 -1.45
CA GLY A 276 -21.11 9.25 -2.14
C GLY A 276 -19.92 9.41 -3.07
N VAL A 277 -18.74 9.00 -2.61
CA VAL A 277 -17.48 9.04 -3.38
C VAL A 277 -17.55 8.07 -4.56
N ARG A 278 -18.13 6.88 -4.38
CA ARG A 278 -18.32 5.90 -5.46
C ARG A 278 -19.18 6.45 -6.61
N VAL A 279 -20.30 7.09 -6.29
CA VAL A 279 -21.16 7.73 -7.31
C VAL A 279 -20.43 8.87 -8.01
N GLU A 280 -19.76 9.73 -7.26
CA GLU A 280 -18.99 10.85 -7.80
C GLU A 280 -17.90 10.37 -8.77
N LEU A 281 -17.10 9.39 -8.35
CA LEU A 281 -16.05 8.81 -9.19
C LEU A 281 -16.63 8.14 -10.44
N GLY A 282 -17.75 7.44 -10.32
CA GLY A 282 -18.44 6.81 -11.45
C GLY A 282 -18.85 7.83 -12.52
N LEU A 283 -19.38 8.99 -12.12
CA LEU A 283 -19.73 10.08 -13.05
C LEU A 283 -18.49 10.69 -13.72
N VAL A 284 -17.40 10.86 -12.98
CA VAL A 284 -16.12 11.34 -13.54
C VAL A 284 -15.57 10.36 -14.56
N ILE A 285 -15.59 9.05 -14.25
CA ILE A 285 -15.16 7.99 -15.16
C ILE A 285 -16.02 7.93 -16.42
N LEU A 286 -17.35 8.06 -16.28
CA LEU A 286 -18.27 8.14 -17.42
C LEU A 286 -17.90 9.31 -18.34
N GLY A 287 -17.69 10.50 -17.78
CA GLY A 287 -17.26 11.68 -18.53
C GLY A 287 -15.91 11.48 -19.23
N TYR A 288 -14.94 10.86 -18.53
CA TYR A 288 -13.65 10.51 -19.11
C TYR A 288 -13.80 9.55 -20.31
N ASN A 289 -14.55 8.47 -20.13
CA ASN A 289 -14.76 7.46 -21.18
C ASN A 289 -15.51 8.02 -22.40
N LEU A 290 -16.53 8.84 -22.19
CA LEU A 290 -17.24 9.51 -23.28
C LEU A 290 -16.33 10.45 -24.08
N ARG A 291 -15.49 11.25 -23.40
CA ARG A 291 -14.50 12.09 -24.07
C ARG A 291 -13.46 11.28 -24.84
N HIS A 292 -13.00 10.16 -24.26
CA HIS A 292 -12.06 9.27 -24.94
C HIS A 292 -12.69 8.67 -26.20
N TYR A 293 -13.92 8.18 -26.12
CA TYR A 293 -14.69 7.67 -27.25
C TYR A 293 -14.86 8.71 -28.37
N HIS A 294 -15.25 9.94 -28.00
CA HIS A 294 -15.40 11.01 -28.97
C HIS A 294 -14.10 11.32 -29.72
N ARG A 295 -12.98 11.41 -28.99
CA ARG A 295 -11.65 11.65 -29.59
C ARG A 295 -11.18 10.55 -30.54
N GLN A 296 -11.61 9.29 -30.33
CA GLN A 296 -11.27 8.20 -31.23
C GLN A 296 -12.08 8.24 -32.53
N ARG A 297 -13.33 8.75 -32.49
CA ARG A 297 -14.18 8.85 -33.66
C ARG A 297 -13.89 10.08 -34.54
N THR A 298 -13.21 11.08 -34.00
CA THR A 298 -12.89 12.33 -34.70
C THR A 298 -11.47 12.36 -35.26
N LYS A 299 -10.71 11.26 -35.08
CA LYS A 299 -9.44 10.99 -35.76
C LYS A 299 -9.68 10.15 -37.02
#